data_7e9a2d3d7e8b92ea9a4447e0e396bd92
#
_entry.id   7e9a2d3d7e8b92ea9a4447e0e396bd92
#
_cell.length_a   1.000
_cell.length_b   1.000
_cell.length_c   1.000
_cell.angle_alpha   90.00
_cell.angle_beta   90.00
_cell.angle_gamma   90.00
#
_symmetry.space_group_name_H-M   'P 1'
#
loop_
_entity.id
_entity.type
_entity.pdbx_description
1 polymer ?
#
loop_
_entity_poly.entity_id
_entity_poly.type
_entity_poly.pdbx_seq_one_letter_code
_entity_poly.pdbx_strand_id
1 'polypeptide(L)'
;MPRGKGIEMLLRAITRGAAIVLAALFIHVPGAAAQQAHSFYVLHQRSIALTAQYWNPILTHVSRKSGVPLELKLAKTAAEGNAMAESGKFDFLYTNHFFTPERDRLGYKVIARPAGPGIRSQIVVPVDSAIQSLQDLDGKEVGFVSPDGFTGYWLPMDALLRAKVHVKVVFTGNQEASSAQLRVNKIAAAGVNSSVMARYGRRESFQYRALWTSEMYQDLCIMANPKLPADKVAAVKAALVNMVKDPEGRQVLQAGADLLKMNGELGFVAADNRDYDNYRRFYRTTQVK
;
A
#
# COMPACT_ATOMS: atom_id res chain seq x y z
N MET A 1 -84.08 20.00 46.37
CA MET A 1 -83.16 18.83 46.16
C MET A 1 -82.02 19.30 45.29
N PRO A 2 -80.81 19.45 45.78
CA PRO A 2 -79.65 19.77 44.93
C PRO A 2 -78.74 18.52 44.85
N ARG A 3 -78.63 17.94 43.67
CA ARG A 3 -77.61 16.98 43.29
C ARG A 3 -76.84 17.51 42.10
N GLY A 4 -75.56 17.84 42.25
CA GLY A 4 -74.77 18.25 41.09
C GLY A 4 -73.38 18.89 41.35
N LYS A 5 -72.93 18.98 42.60
CA LYS A 5 -71.62 19.67 42.86
C LYS A 5 -70.46 18.74 43.23
N GLY A 6 -70.70 17.40 43.27
CA GLY A 6 -69.66 16.46 43.70
C GLY A 6 -68.81 15.85 42.57
N ILE A 7 -69.29 15.88 41.33
CA ILE A 7 -68.67 15.22 40.18
C ILE A 7 -67.65 16.10 39.47
N GLU A 8 -67.87 17.46 39.46
CA GLU A 8 -66.92 18.36 38.81
C GLU A 8 -65.62 18.60 39.55
N MET A 9 -65.62 18.36 40.87
CA MET A 9 -64.36 18.52 41.65
C MET A 9 -63.43 17.29 41.54
N LEU A 10 -63.95 16.11 41.20
CA LEU A 10 -63.14 14.89 41.02
C LEU A 10 -62.47 14.85 39.64
N LEU A 11 -63.08 15.45 38.62
CA LEU A 11 -62.54 15.49 37.28
C LEU A 11 -61.42 16.52 37.09
N ARG A 12 -61.34 17.58 37.96
CA ARG A 12 -60.27 18.59 37.90
C ARG A 12 -59.04 18.17 38.66
N ALA A 13 -59.06 17.15 39.51
CA ALA A 13 -57.89 16.63 40.21
C ALA A 13 -57.10 15.62 39.38
N ILE A 14 -57.73 14.95 38.40
CA ILE A 14 -57.09 13.93 37.59
C ILE A 14 -56.31 14.54 36.40
N THR A 15 -56.68 15.77 35.96
CA THR A 15 -56.04 16.42 34.81
C THR A 15 -54.79 17.22 35.18
N ARG A 16 -54.48 17.42 36.48
CA ARG A 16 -53.24 18.09 36.93
C ARG A 16 -52.09 17.20 37.30
N GLY A 17 -52.36 15.88 37.42
CA GLY A 17 -51.36 14.87 37.80
C GLY A 17 -50.65 14.21 36.61
N ALA A 18 -51.21 14.33 35.38
CA ALA A 18 -50.67 13.62 34.18
C ALA A 18 -49.73 14.46 33.33
N ALA A 19 -49.50 15.76 33.67
CA ALA A 19 -48.69 16.68 32.85
C ALA A 19 -47.24 16.86 33.32
N ILE A 20 -46.78 16.12 34.37
CA ILE A 20 -45.45 16.35 34.96
C ILE A 20 -44.48 15.16 34.75
N VAL A 21 -44.89 14.08 34.15
CA VAL A 21 -44.04 12.86 34.03
C VAL A 21 -43.48 12.62 32.59
N LEU A 22 -43.77 13.49 31.62
CA LEU A 22 -43.27 13.31 30.22
C LEU A 22 -42.12 14.27 29.82
N ALA A 23 -41.46 14.92 30.78
CA ALA A 23 -40.42 15.90 30.47
C ALA A 23 -39.00 15.55 30.92
N ALA A 24 -38.65 14.25 31.06
CA ALA A 24 -37.30 13.92 31.49
C ALA A 24 -36.84 12.56 30.97
N LEU A 25 -36.75 12.40 29.65
CA LEU A 25 -35.91 11.34 29.03
C LEU A 25 -35.50 11.75 27.61
N PHE A 26 -35.01 12.97 27.46
CA PHE A 26 -34.04 13.23 26.39
C PHE A 26 -32.70 12.71 26.89
N ILE A 27 -32.49 11.40 26.78
CA ILE A 27 -31.15 10.84 26.82
C ILE A 27 -30.41 11.50 25.64
N HIS A 28 -29.58 12.48 25.96
CA HIS A 28 -28.54 12.96 25.06
C HIS A 28 -27.65 11.74 24.81
N VAL A 29 -27.94 10.99 23.76
CA VAL A 29 -26.93 10.14 23.12
C VAL A 29 -25.94 11.13 22.53
N PRO A 30 -24.74 11.29 23.09
CA PRO A 30 -23.73 12.11 22.44
C PRO A 30 -23.60 11.52 21.04
N GLY A 31 -23.95 12.29 20.02
CA GLY A 31 -23.73 11.88 18.64
C GLY A 31 -22.28 11.47 18.56
N ALA A 32 -22.02 10.20 18.28
CA ALA A 32 -20.68 9.70 17.99
C ALA A 32 -20.22 10.56 16.81
N ALA A 33 -19.42 11.60 17.08
CA ALA A 33 -18.79 12.39 16.04
C ALA A 33 -18.08 11.35 15.16
N ALA A 34 -18.48 11.24 13.90
CA ALA A 34 -17.90 10.30 12.98
C ALA A 34 -16.39 10.55 13.01
N GLN A 35 -15.64 9.60 13.58
CA GLN A 35 -14.20 9.74 13.72
C GLN A 35 -13.64 9.87 12.31
N GLN A 36 -12.95 10.99 12.05
CA GLN A 36 -12.35 11.24 10.73
C GLN A 36 -11.41 10.09 10.36
N ALA A 37 -11.63 9.54 9.18
CA ALA A 37 -10.82 8.42 8.70
C ALA A 37 -9.38 8.88 8.43
N HIS A 38 -8.43 8.06 8.83
CA HIS A 38 -7.02 8.26 8.52
C HIS A 38 -6.71 7.82 7.10
N SER A 39 -5.99 8.65 6.37
CA SER A 39 -5.60 8.40 5.00
C SER A 39 -4.53 7.31 4.91
N PHE A 40 -4.78 6.29 4.07
CA PHE A 40 -3.85 5.20 3.79
C PHE A 40 -3.50 5.20 2.31
N TYR A 41 -2.33 5.76 1.97
CA TYR A 41 -1.84 5.80 0.59
C TYR A 41 -1.20 4.46 0.21
N VAL A 42 -1.53 4.00 -0.99
CA VAL A 42 -0.93 2.80 -1.59
C VAL A 42 -0.22 3.17 -2.89
N LEU A 43 1.09 2.94 -2.95
CA LEU A 43 1.84 2.94 -4.19
C LEU A 43 1.36 1.77 -5.05
N HIS A 44 0.59 2.06 -6.10
CA HIS A 44 0.00 1.02 -6.90
C HIS A 44 0.99 0.48 -7.96
N GLN A 45 1.12 -0.82 -7.98
CA GLN A 45 1.93 -1.55 -8.97
C GLN A 45 1.07 -2.08 -10.14
N ARG A 46 -0.26 -1.91 -10.05
CA ARG A 46 -1.30 -2.39 -10.95
C ARG A 46 -2.28 -1.26 -11.27
N SER A 47 -3.36 -1.57 -12.01
CA SER A 47 -4.42 -0.59 -12.23
C SER A 47 -5.03 -0.10 -10.91
N ILE A 48 -5.52 1.12 -10.91
CA ILE A 48 -6.19 1.74 -9.74
C ILE A 48 -7.35 0.86 -9.26
N ALA A 49 -8.18 0.36 -10.18
CA ALA A 49 -9.34 -0.47 -9.87
C ALA A 49 -8.92 -1.77 -9.15
N LEU A 50 -7.93 -2.48 -9.68
CA LEU A 50 -7.44 -3.74 -9.09
C LEU A 50 -6.76 -3.51 -7.73
N THR A 51 -6.05 -2.39 -7.59
CA THR A 51 -5.45 -1.99 -6.32
C THR A 51 -6.52 -1.72 -5.26
N ALA A 52 -7.61 -1.03 -5.63
CA ALA A 52 -8.72 -0.77 -4.73
C ALA A 52 -9.48 -2.06 -4.33
N GLN A 53 -9.72 -2.97 -5.28
CA GLN A 53 -10.33 -4.27 -5.01
C GLN A 53 -9.53 -5.10 -4.00
N TYR A 54 -8.21 -5.02 -4.06
CA TYR A 54 -7.33 -5.72 -3.11
C TYR A 54 -7.28 -5.04 -1.74
N TRP A 55 -7.09 -3.71 -1.70
CA TRP A 55 -6.80 -3.00 -0.45
C TRP A 55 -8.04 -2.63 0.37
N ASN A 56 -9.19 -2.33 -0.26
CA ASN A 56 -10.39 -1.93 0.48
C ASN A 56 -10.86 -2.99 1.50
N PRO A 57 -10.94 -4.30 1.18
CA PRO A 57 -11.31 -5.31 2.17
C PRO A 57 -10.30 -5.40 3.32
N ILE A 58 -8.99 -5.28 3.04
CA ILE A 58 -7.93 -5.28 4.04
C ILE A 58 -8.10 -4.08 4.99
N LEU A 59 -8.25 -2.87 4.45
CA LEU A 59 -8.42 -1.66 5.26
C LEU A 59 -9.71 -1.66 6.06
N THR A 60 -10.80 -2.19 5.52
CA THR A 60 -12.08 -2.38 6.25
C THR A 60 -11.86 -3.30 7.46
N HIS A 61 -11.21 -4.45 7.27
CA HIS A 61 -10.89 -5.37 8.36
C HIS A 61 -9.98 -4.73 9.41
N VAL A 62 -8.89 -4.09 8.98
CA VAL A 62 -7.94 -3.41 9.87
C VAL A 62 -8.60 -2.28 10.64
N SER A 63 -9.44 -1.46 9.99
CA SER A 63 -10.19 -0.38 10.65
C SER A 63 -11.07 -0.91 11.78
N ARG A 64 -11.80 -1.98 11.52
CA ARG A 64 -12.69 -2.59 12.50
C ARG A 64 -11.92 -3.21 13.67
N LYS A 65 -10.82 -3.90 13.40
CA LYS A 65 -10.01 -4.59 14.45
C LYS A 65 -9.16 -3.62 15.27
N SER A 66 -8.70 -2.53 14.68
CA SER A 66 -7.90 -1.50 15.37
C SER A 66 -8.74 -0.44 16.07
N GLY A 67 -9.99 -0.25 15.67
CA GLY A 67 -10.80 0.91 16.09
C GLY A 67 -10.34 2.23 15.43
N VAL A 68 -9.40 2.17 14.47
CA VAL A 68 -8.87 3.32 13.74
C VAL A 68 -9.42 3.30 12.32
N PRO A 69 -10.37 4.19 11.96
CA PRO A 69 -10.91 4.23 10.61
C PRO A 69 -9.84 4.56 9.58
N LEU A 70 -9.70 3.75 8.53
CA LEU A 70 -8.74 3.93 7.46
C LEU A 70 -9.46 4.12 6.13
N GLU A 71 -8.98 5.04 5.31
CA GLU A 71 -9.49 5.31 3.97
C GLU A 71 -8.38 5.17 2.93
N LEU A 72 -8.63 4.34 1.90
CA LEU A 72 -7.68 4.15 0.81
C LEU A 72 -7.50 5.45 0.01
N LYS A 73 -6.25 5.82 -0.22
CA LYS A 73 -5.86 6.91 -1.11
C LYS A 73 -4.97 6.36 -2.22
N LEU A 74 -5.31 6.72 -3.44
CA LEU A 74 -4.55 6.38 -4.65
C LEU A 74 -4.26 7.66 -5.42
N ALA A 75 -3.10 7.72 -6.04
CA ALA A 75 -2.71 8.81 -6.93
C ALA A 75 -2.71 8.33 -8.38
N LYS A 76 -2.78 9.23 -9.35
CA LYS A 76 -2.74 8.86 -10.77
C LYS A 76 -1.38 8.30 -11.16
N THR A 77 -0.30 8.83 -10.57
CA THR A 77 1.08 8.39 -10.80
C THR A 77 1.83 8.23 -9.47
N ALA A 78 2.92 7.47 -9.47
CA ALA A 78 3.81 7.35 -8.33
C ALA A 78 4.38 8.72 -7.92
N ALA A 79 4.77 9.55 -8.89
CA ALA A 79 5.32 10.89 -8.64
C ALA A 79 4.31 11.80 -7.91
N GLU A 80 3.05 11.82 -8.36
CA GLU A 80 1.97 12.55 -7.69
C GLU A 80 1.77 12.08 -6.23
N GLY A 81 1.68 10.75 -6.05
CA GLY A 81 1.50 10.16 -4.72
C GLY A 81 2.68 10.44 -3.79
N ASN A 82 3.90 10.38 -4.27
CA ASN A 82 5.10 10.72 -3.52
C ASN A 82 5.09 12.21 -3.11
N ALA A 83 4.77 13.12 -4.02
CA ALA A 83 4.66 14.57 -3.72
C ALA A 83 3.59 14.86 -2.66
N MET A 84 2.44 14.20 -2.74
CA MET A 84 1.38 14.30 -1.71
C MET A 84 1.85 13.75 -0.35
N ALA A 85 2.57 12.63 -0.33
CA ALA A 85 3.11 12.05 0.89
C ALA A 85 4.21 12.94 1.50
N GLU A 86 5.09 13.52 0.68
CA GLU A 86 6.12 14.48 1.09
C GLU A 86 5.51 15.74 1.75
N SER A 87 4.35 16.19 1.27
CA SER A 87 3.62 17.29 1.88
C SER A 87 2.87 16.91 3.18
N GLY A 88 3.01 15.66 3.65
CA GLY A 88 2.40 15.18 4.89
C GLY A 88 0.89 14.94 4.80
N LYS A 89 0.33 14.79 3.58
CA LYS A 89 -1.11 14.59 3.36
C LYS A 89 -1.60 13.19 3.74
N PHE A 90 -0.71 12.24 3.98
CA PHE A 90 -1.09 10.87 4.30
C PHE A 90 -0.65 10.47 5.70
N ASP A 91 -1.54 9.78 6.40
CA ASP A 91 -1.31 9.23 7.72
C ASP A 91 -0.49 7.94 7.66
N PHE A 92 -0.83 7.07 6.72
CA PHE A 92 -0.12 5.82 6.45
C PHE A 92 0.26 5.73 4.98
N LEU A 93 1.40 5.08 4.71
CA LEU A 93 1.92 4.83 3.36
C LEU A 93 2.18 3.34 3.17
N TYR A 94 1.81 2.77 2.04
CA TYR A 94 2.32 1.50 1.57
C TYR A 94 3.25 1.74 0.38
N THR A 95 4.55 1.78 0.64
CA THR A 95 5.58 2.19 -0.33
C THR A 95 6.97 1.73 0.09
N ASN A 96 7.93 1.76 -0.83
CA ASN A 96 9.37 1.70 -0.55
C ASN A 96 10.13 2.93 -1.12
N HIS A 97 9.43 3.98 -1.48
CA HIS A 97 10.01 5.20 -2.07
C HIS A 97 10.47 6.23 -1.04
N PHE A 98 10.40 5.91 0.27
CA PHE A 98 10.67 6.86 1.35
C PHE A 98 11.99 6.62 2.08
N PHE A 99 12.96 5.98 1.41
CA PHE A 99 14.29 5.70 1.95
C PHE A 99 15.41 6.51 1.29
N THR A 100 15.09 7.42 0.35
CA THR A 100 16.07 8.42 -0.12
C THR A 100 16.42 9.38 1.02
N PRO A 101 17.63 9.99 1.05
CA PRO A 101 18.03 10.89 2.13
C PRO A 101 17.02 12.03 2.39
N GLU A 102 16.39 12.56 1.33
CA GLU A 102 15.42 13.64 1.40
C GLU A 102 14.12 13.19 2.06
N ARG A 103 13.57 12.04 1.63
CA ARG A 103 12.30 11.49 2.12
C ARG A 103 12.42 10.84 3.49
N ASP A 104 13.55 10.19 3.78
CA ASP A 104 13.80 9.55 5.08
C ASP A 104 13.79 10.59 6.23
N ARG A 105 14.22 11.84 5.96
CA ARG A 105 14.15 12.96 6.93
C ARG A 105 12.73 13.37 7.31
N LEU A 106 11.70 13.01 6.54
CA LEU A 106 10.31 13.24 6.90
C LEU A 106 9.86 12.40 8.10
N GLY A 107 10.66 11.40 8.47
CA GLY A 107 10.53 10.66 9.73
C GLY A 107 9.41 9.63 9.77
N TYR A 108 8.82 9.24 8.62
CA TYR A 108 7.88 8.13 8.56
C TYR A 108 8.51 6.86 9.17
N LYS A 109 7.72 6.13 9.95
CA LYS A 109 8.18 4.92 10.65
C LYS A 109 7.59 3.68 10.03
N VAL A 110 8.44 2.74 9.64
CA VAL A 110 8.02 1.40 9.21
C VAL A 110 7.36 0.68 10.38
N ILE A 111 6.16 0.12 10.15
CA ILE A 111 5.38 -0.58 11.17
C ILE A 111 5.10 -2.04 10.81
N ALA A 112 4.94 -2.33 9.51
CA ALA A 112 4.68 -3.68 9.00
C ALA A 112 5.15 -3.80 7.55
N ARG A 113 5.28 -5.03 7.07
CA ARG A 113 5.49 -5.37 5.66
C ARG A 113 4.71 -6.61 5.28
N PRO A 114 4.46 -6.89 3.99
CA PRO A 114 3.95 -8.18 3.56
C PRO A 114 4.85 -9.32 4.08
N ALA A 115 4.23 -10.44 4.41
CA ALA A 115 4.96 -11.68 4.68
C ALA A 115 5.68 -12.15 3.39
N GLY A 116 6.76 -12.91 3.57
CA GLY A 116 7.51 -13.46 2.45
C GLY A 116 8.99 -13.06 2.43
N PRO A 117 9.76 -13.62 1.50
CA PRO A 117 11.22 -13.57 1.52
C PRO A 117 11.82 -12.24 1.03
N GLY A 118 10.99 -11.27 0.65
CA GLY A 118 11.44 -10.03 0.03
C GLY A 118 11.46 -10.10 -1.51
N ILE A 119 12.12 -9.13 -2.12
CA ILE A 119 12.17 -8.94 -3.57
C ILE A 119 13.60 -8.74 -4.08
N ARG A 120 13.78 -8.99 -5.37
CA ARG A 120 15.00 -8.65 -6.11
C ARG A 120 14.64 -7.81 -7.32
N SER A 121 15.56 -6.96 -7.72
CA SER A 121 15.52 -6.34 -9.05
C SER A 121 16.19 -7.25 -10.05
N GLN A 122 15.71 -7.26 -11.28
CA GLN A 122 16.32 -7.97 -12.39
C GLN A 122 16.36 -7.07 -13.64
N ILE A 123 17.40 -7.27 -14.46
CA ILE A 123 17.39 -6.84 -15.85
C ILE A 123 17.12 -8.10 -16.66
N VAL A 124 15.99 -8.12 -17.35
CA VAL A 124 15.49 -9.31 -18.06
C VAL A 124 15.39 -9.07 -19.56
N VAL A 125 15.54 -10.14 -20.33
CA VAL A 125 15.36 -10.20 -21.79
C VAL A 125 14.46 -11.39 -22.13
N PRO A 126 13.80 -11.43 -23.32
CA PRO A 126 13.16 -12.65 -23.82
C PRO A 126 14.14 -13.83 -23.81
N VAL A 127 13.66 -15.04 -23.56
CA VAL A 127 14.52 -16.24 -23.45
C VAL A 127 15.32 -16.50 -24.74
N ASP A 128 14.75 -16.19 -25.90
CA ASP A 128 15.31 -16.33 -27.24
C ASP A 128 16.11 -15.11 -27.71
N SER A 129 16.26 -14.07 -26.89
CA SER A 129 17.02 -12.86 -27.23
C SER A 129 18.49 -13.19 -27.50
N ALA A 130 19.08 -12.57 -28.53
CA ALA A 130 20.51 -12.64 -28.82
C ALA A 130 21.38 -11.90 -27.76
N ILE A 131 20.80 -11.05 -26.90
CA ILE A 131 21.49 -10.31 -25.84
C ILE A 131 21.86 -11.27 -24.72
N GLN A 132 23.14 -11.45 -24.43
CA GLN A 132 23.65 -12.43 -23.45
C GLN A 132 24.23 -11.79 -22.18
N SER A 133 24.64 -10.53 -22.26
CA SER A 133 25.32 -9.80 -21.18
C SER A 133 24.75 -8.39 -21.02
N LEU A 134 25.14 -7.70 -19.93
CA LEU A 134 24.81 -6.28 -19.77
C LEU A 134 25.47 -5.41 -20.87
N GLN A 135 26.68 -5.78 -21.33
CA GLN A 135 27.41 -5.05 -22.35
C GLN A 135 26.66 -5.04 -23.68
N ASP A 136 25.92 -6.08 -24.00
CA ASP A 136 25.12 -6.15 -25.24
C ASP A 136 23.93 -5.16 -25.24
N LEU A 137 23.64 -4.56 -24.08
CA LEU A 137 22.60 -3.52 -23.94
C LEU A 137 23.10 -2.12 -24.30
N ASP A 138 24.40 -1.92 -24.53
CA ASP A 138 24.93 -0.58 -24.84
C ASP A 138 24.24 0.04 -26.05
N GLY A 139 23.75 1.28 -25.91
CA GLY A 139 22.98 1.99 -26.92
C GLY A 139 21.55 1.50 -27.19
N LYS A 140 21.11 0.41 -26.56
CA LYS A 140 19.75 -0.16 -26.76
C LYS A 140 18.69 0.51 -25.90
N GLU A 141 17.42 0.37 -26.30
CA GLU A 141 16.26 0.80 -25.53
C GLU A 141 15.97 -0.21 -24.41
N VAL A 142 16.05 0.27 -23.17
CA VAL A 142 15.75 -0.52 -21.97
C VAL A 142 14.57 0.12 -21.24
N GLY A 143 13.57 -0.70 -20.96
CA GLY A 143 12.37 -0.28 -20.25
C GLY A 143 12.57 -0.24 -18.75
N PHE A 144 12.13 0.84 -18.14
CA PHE A 144 12.09 1.03 -16.70
C PHE A 144 10.70 1.51 -16.28
N VAL A 145 10.35 1.27 -15.03
CA VAL A 145 8.99 1.55 -14.54
C VAL A 145 8.71 3.05 -14.47
N SER A 146 9.52 3.77 -13.71
CA SER A 146 9.42 5.21 -13.49
C SER A 146 10.70 5.70 -12.83
N PRO A 147 10.99 7.01 -12.84
CA PRO A 147 12.18 7.57 -12.20
C PRO A 147 12.29 7.25 -10.69
N ASP A 148 11.16 7.07 -9.99
CA ASP A 148 11.12 6.71 -8.56
C ASP A 148 11.16 5.19 -8.29
N GLY A 149 11.12 4.36 -9.34
CA GLY A 149 10.99 2.91 -9.22
C GLY A 149 12.24 2.24 -8.67
N PHE A 150 12.25 1.79 -7.40
CA PHE A 150 13.44 1.20 -6.78
C PHE A 150 13.93 -0.04 -7.53
N THR A 151 13.10 -1.10 -7.62
CA THR A 151 13.44 -2.33 -8.35
C THR A 151 13.31 -2.20 -9.86
N GLY A 152 12.53 -1.23 -10.34
CA GLY A 152 12.24 -1.03 -11.75
C GLY A 152 13.09 0.05 -12.44
N TYR A 153 13.94 0.77 -11.69
CA TYR A 153 14.82 1.79 -12.26
C TYR A 153 16.12 1.96 -11.47
N TRP A 154 16.07 2.30 -10.16
CA TRP A 154 17.29 2.64 -9.40
C TRP A 154 18.30 1.51 -9.37
N LEU A 155 17.88 0.31 -8.96
CA LEU A 155 18.78 -0.84 -8.88
C LEU A 155 19.33 -1.28 -10.25
N PRO A 156 18.48 -1.50 -11.28
CA PRO A 156 18.99 -1.94 -12.58
C PRO A 156 19.81 -0.85 -13.30
N MET A 157 19.47 0.43 -13.13
CA MET A 157 20.25 1.52 -13.69
C MET A 157 21.62 1.64 -13.01
N ASP A 158 21.69 1.52 -11.68
CA ASP A 158 22.97 1.50 -10.96
C ASP A 158 23.88 0.36 -11.44
N ALA A 159 23.29 -0.82 -11.69
CA ALA A 159 24.03 -1.95 -12.23
C ALA A 159 24.59 -1.67 -13.62
N LEU A 160 23.81 -1.05 -14.51
CA LEU A 160 24.26 -0.66 -15.86
C LEU A 160 25.37 0.39 -15.79
N LEU A 161 25.21 1.42 -14.95
CA LEU A 161 26.23 2.46 -14.76
C LEU A 161 27.54 1.89 -14.23
N ARG A 162 27.48 1.00 -13.23
CA ARG A 162 28.68 0.29 -12.69
C ARG A 162 29.35 -0.59 -13.74
N ALA A 163 28.56 -1.18 -14.65
CA ALA A 163 29.05 -1.95 -15.78
C ALA A 163 29.53 -1.06 -16.96
N LYS A 164 29.44 0.28 -16.84
CA LYS A 164 29.75 1.28 -17.88
C LYS A 164 28.94 1.07 -19.17
N VAL A 165 27.67 0.64 -19.02
CA VAL A 165 26.73 0.42 -20.11
C VAL A 165 25.75 1.60 -20.18
N HIS A 166 25.63 2.23 -21.33
CA HIS A 166 24.79 3.39 -21.58
C HIS A 166 23.58 2.99 -22.43
N VAL A 167 22.40 3.07 -21.84
CA VAL A 167 21.15 2.65 -22.49
C VAL A 167 20.25 3.85 -22.81
N LYS A 168 19.38 3.66 -23.80
CA LYS A 168 18.26 4.59 -24.03
C LYS A 168 17.13 4.24 -23.06
N VAL A 169 16.85 5.14 -22.10
CA VAL A 169 15.85 4.94 -21.06
C VAL A 169 14.45 5.11 -21.62
N VAL A 170 13.59 4.12 -21.45
CA VAL A 170 12.16 4.16 -21.78
C VAL A 170 11.35 3.96 -20.50
N PHE A 171 10.66 4.99 -20.02
CA PHE A 171 9.74 4.84 -18.88
C PHE A 171 8.39 4.32 -19.34
N THR A 172 7.98 3.19 -18.78
CA THR A 172 6.79 2.43 -19.19
C THR A 172 5.58 2.66 -18.29
N GLY A 173 5.76 3.31 -17.13
CA GLY A 173 4.73 3.70 -16.18
C GLY A 173 4.50 2.72 -15.02
N ASN A 174 4.58 1.40 -15.25
CA ASN A 174 4.43 0.38 -14.21
C ASN A 174 5.10 -0.94 -14.59
N GLN A 175 5.21 -1.87 -13.62
CA GLN A 175 5.89 -3.17 -13.79
C GLN A 175 5.25 -4.03 -14.90
N GLU A 176 3.93 -4.05 -14.97
CA GLU A 176 3.24 -4.87 -15.99
C GLU A 176 3.42 -4.29 -17.40
N ALA A 177 3.40 -2.96 -17.53
CA ALA A 177 3.65 -2.31 -18.81
C ALA A 177 5.09 -2.55 -19.30
N SER A 178 6.10 -2.54 -18.41
CA SER A 178 7.47 -2.93 -18.76
C SER A 178 7.52 -4.35 -19.31
N SER A 179 6.91 -5.29 -18.61
CA SER A 179 6.88 -6.71 -19.01
C SER A 179 6.14 -6.92 -20.34
N ALA A 180 5.03 -6.19 -20.56
CA ALA A 180 4.25 -6.28 -21.79
C ALA A 180 5.01 -5.71 -22.99
N GLN A 181 5.70 -4.58 -22.84
CA GLN A 181 6.53 -4.00 -23.91
C GLN A 181 7.73 -4.88 -24.26
N LEU A 182 8.33 -5.54 -23.24
CA LEU A 182 9.39 -6.51 -23.45
C LEU A 182 8.88 -7.71 -24.27
N ARG A 183 7.71 -8.26 -23.91
CA ARG A 183 7.11 -9.42 -24.61
C ARG A 183 6.87 -9.17 -26.10
N VAL A 184 6.53 -7.94 -26.47
CA VAL A 184 6.28 -7.57 -27.86
C VAL A 184 7.50 -6.91 -28.54
N ASN A 185 8.68 -7.06 -27.97
CA ASN A 185 9.95 -6.55 -28.48
C ASN A 185 9.99 -5.02 -28.77
N LYS A 186 9.19 -4.22 -28.05
CA LYS A 186 9.27 -2.75 -28.12
C LYS A 186 10.48 -2.19 -27.38
N ILE A 187 11.03 -2.94 -26.47
CA ILE A 187 12.25 -2.64 -25.70
C ILE A 187 13.14 -3.88 -25.72
N ALA A 188 14.45 -3.68 -25.70
CA ALA A 188 15.42 -4.78 -25.78
C ALA A 188 15.56 -5.55 -24.46
N ALA A 189 15.40 -4.86 -23.34
CA ALA A 189 15.44 -5.41 -21.99
C ALA A 189 14.53 -4.59 -21.06
N ALA A 190 14.24 -5.13 -19.88
CA ALA A 190 13.46 -4.43 -18.86
C ALA A 190 14.07 -4.55 -17.46
N GLY A 191 14.11 -3.45 -16.74
CA GLY A 191 14.35 -3.41 -15.30
C GLY A 191 13.05 -3.70 -14.55
N VAL A 192 13.00 -4.77 -13.76
CA VAL A 192 11.77 -5.30 -13.17
C VAL A 192 11.93 -5.78 -11.73
N ASN A 193 10.82 -5.82 -10.99
CA ASN A 193 10.68 -6.59 -9.77
C ASN A 193 10.55 -8.08 -10.11
N SER A 194 11.43 -8.91 -9.57
CA SER A 194 11.50 -10.35 -9.87
C SER A 194 10.18 -11.09 -9.61
N SER A 195 9.47 -10.74 -8.52
CA SER A 195 8.20 -11.38 -8.16
C SER A 195 7.07 -10.99 -9.11
N VAL A 196 7.04 -9.71 -9.54
CA VAL A 196 6.04 -9.24 -10.52
C VAL A 196 6.30 -9.86 -11.88
N MET A 197 7.57 -9.90 -12.32
CA MET A 197 7.96 -10.52 -13.58
C MET A 197 7.65 -11.99 -13.63
N ALA A 198 7.92 -12.74 -12.55
CA ALA A 198 7.62 -14.17 -12.48
C ALA A 198 6.11 -14.45 -12.58
N ARG A 199 5.26 -13.63 -11.92
CA ARG A 199 3.80 -13.74 -12.05
C ARG A 199 3.33 -13.40 -13.46
N TYR A 200 3.87 -12.34 -14.05
CA TYR A 200 3.57 -11.96 -15.43
C TYR A 200 3.93 -13.09 -16.40
N GLY A 201 5.14 -13.63 -16.32
CA GLY A 201 5.62 -14.73 -17.17
C GLY A 201 4.69 -15.95 -17.11
N ARG A 202 4.25 -16.36 -15.90
CA ARG A 202 3.29 -17.47 -15.75
C ARG A 202 1.91 -17.17 -16.35
N ARG A 203 1.38 -15.96 -16.09
CA ARG A 203 0.04 -15.56 -16.59
C ARG A 203 -0.01 -15.46 -18.11
N GLU A 204 1.05 -14.92 -18.71
CA GLU A 204 1.11 -14.64 -20.14
C GLU A 204 1.86 -15.74 -20.94
N SER A 205 2.28 -16.82 -20.28
CA SER A 205 3.13 -17.87 -20.88
C SER A 205 4.39 -17.30 -21.56
N PHE A 206 4.95 -16.21 -20.97
CA PHE A 206 6.12 -15.53 -21.48
C PHE A 206 7.39 -16.02 -20.79
N GLN A 207 8.31 -16.59 -21.57
CA GLN A 207 9.60 -17.04 -21.09
C GLN A 207 10.65 -15.93 -21.24
N TYR A 208 11.41 -15.75 -20.17
CA TYR A 208 12.45 -14.73 -20.07
C TYR A 208 13.66 -15.26 -19.32
N ARG A 209 14.79 -14.60 -19.43
CA ARG A 209 15.97 -14.84 -18.60
C ARG A 209 16.50 -13.54 -18.03
N ALA A 210 17.13 -13.64 -16.87
CA ALA A 210 17.78 -12.49 -16.23
C ALA A 210 19.24 -12.40 -16.68
N LEU A 211 19.65 -11.21 -17.13
CA LEU A 211 21.05 -10.85 -17.35
C LEU A 211 21.73 -10.47 -16.06
N TRP A 212 20.96 -9.88 -15.12
CA TRP A 212 21.43 -9.44 -13.82
C TRP A 212 20.33 -9.56 -12.78
N THR A 213 20.74 -9.82 -11.53
CA THR A 213 19.84 -9.91 -10.38
C THR A 213 20.51 -9.25 -9.18
N SER A 214 19.78 -8.38 -8.47
CA SER A 214 20.27 -7.70 -7.27
C SER A 214 20.38 -8.62 -6.05
N GLU A 215 20.99 -8.12 -4.98
CA GLU A 215 20.74 -8.65 -3.64
C GLU A 215 19.25 -8.55 -3.28
N MET A 216 18.87 -9.23 -2.19
CA MET A 216 17.48 -9.21 -1.72
C MET A 216 17.20 -7.95 -0.90
N TYR A 217 16.04 -7.35 -1.16
CA TYR A 217 15.46 -6.26 -0.41
C TYR A 217 14.11 -6.66 0.16
N GLN A 218 13.70 -6.06 1.26
CA GLN A 218 12.32 -6.20 1.72
C GLN A 218 11.37 -5.54 0.70
N ASP A 219 10.15 -6.05 0.57
CA ASP A 219 9.16 -5.46 -0.35
C ASP A 219 8.61 -4.13 0.23
N LEU A 220 7.63 -3.53 -0.45
CA LEU A 220 6.96 -2.33 0.03
C LEU A 220 6.54 -2.51 1.49
N CYS A 221 6.72 -1.49 2.30
CA CYS A 221 6.34 -1.50 3.70
C CYS A 221 5.15 -0.60 3.98
N ILE A 222 4.50 -0.84 5.09
CA ILE A 222 3.53 0.07 5.66
C ILE A 222 4.27 0.98 6.64
N MET A 223 4.17 2.28 6.39
CA MET A 223 4.80 3.32 7.21
C MET A 223 3.72 4.21 7.83
N ALA A 224 3.98 4.70 9.04
CA ALA A 224 3.13 5.64 9.75
C ALA A 224 3.76 7.03 9.80
N ASN A 225 2.96 8.06 9.63
CA ASN A 225 3.36 9.46 9.78
C ASN A 225 3.80 9.70 11.24
N PRO A 226 4.95 10.36 11.48
CA PRO A 226 5.46 10.60 12.84
C PRO A 226 4.54 11.47 13.72
N LYS A 227 3.58 12.19 13.12
CA LYS A 227 2.60 13.01 13.83
C LYS A 227 1.42 12.22 14.40
N LEU A 228 1.27 10.95 14.00
CA LEU A 228 0.17 10.12 14.50
C LEU A 228 0.38 9.74 15.98
N PRO A 229 -0.71 9.66 16.78
CA PRO A 229 -0.66 9.12 18.12
C PRO A 229 -0.13 7.68 18.14
N ALA A 230 0.78 7.40 19.07
CA ALA A 230 1.48 6.12 19.14
C ALA A 230 0.55 4.93 19.38
N ASP A 231 -0.51 5.13 20.16
CA ASP A 231 -1.55 4.13 20.42
C ASP A 231 -2.32 3.73 19.15
N LYS A 232 -2.68 4.71 18.31
CA LYS A 232 -3.33 4.45 17.00
C LYS A 232 -2.40 3.67 16.07
N VAL A 233 -1.13 4.07 15.99
CA VAL A 233 -0.12 3.36 15.18
C VAL A 233 0.05 1.93 15.67
N ALA A 234 0.13 1.72 16.99
CA ALA A 234 0.24 0.39 17.58
C ALA A 234 -1.00 -0.48 17.30
N ALA A 235 -2.21 0.09 17.38
CA ALA A 235 -3.46 -0.60 17.10
C ALA A 235 -3.54 -1.05 15.62
N VAL A 236 -3.20 -0.16 14.67
CA VAL A 236 -3.15 -0.48 13.23
C VAL A 236 -2.10 -1.55 12.94
N LYS A 237 -0.89 -1.43 13.52
CA LYS A 237 0.17 -2.45 13.41
C LYS A 237 -0.31 -3.81 13.91
N ALA A 238 -0.91 -3.85 15.09
CA ALA A 238 -1.42 -5.09 15.68
C ALA A 238 -2.51 -5.74 14.82
N ALA A 239 -3.45 -4.95 14.29
CA ALA A 239 -4.52 -5.44 13.41
C ALA A 239 -3.96 -6.04 12.11
N LEU A 240 -2.99 -5.38 11.47
CA LEU A 240 -2.30 -5.89 10.28
C LEU A 240 -1.59 -7.22 10.54
N VAL A 241 -0.73 -7.27 11.57
CA VAL A 241 0.12 -8.44 11.87
C VAL A 241 -0.71 -9.65 12.33
N ASN A 242 -1.82 -9.42 13.05
CA ASN A 242 -2.68 -10.49 13.51
C ASN A 242 -3.76 -10.90 12.49
N MET A 243 -3.85 -10.23 11.34
CA MET A 243 -4.87 -10.50 10.34
C MET A 243 -4.87 -11.97 9.87
N VAL A 244 -3.69 -12.56 9.71
CA VAL A 244 -3.51 -13.96 9.31
C VAL A 244 -3.98 -14.94 10.41
N LYS A 245 -4.05 -14.52 11.67
CA LYS A 245 -4.52 -15.35 12.81
C LYS A 245 -6.03 -15.27 13.00
N ASP A 246 -6.66 -14.21 12.49
CA ASP A 246 -8.11 -14.01 12.54
C ASP A 246 -8.79 -14.79 11.40
N PRO A 247 -9.84 -15.59 11.65
CA PRO A 247 -10.52 -16.36 10.61
C PRO A 247 -11.04 -15.51 9.44
N GLU A 248 -11.67 -14.36 9.73
CA GLU A 248 -12.17 -13.43 8.73
C GLU A 248 -11.01 -12.72 8.01
N GLY A 249 -9.96 -12.33 8.76
CA GLY A 249 -8.74 -11.77 8.19
C GLY A 249 -8.09 -12.71 7.19
N ARG A 250 -8.01 -14.00 7.48
CA ARG A 250 -7.52 -15.03 6.55
C ARG A 250 -8.36 -15.10 5.28
N GLN A 251 -9.69 -15.06 5.40
CA GLN A 251 -10.58 -15.07 4.22
C GLN A 251 -10.33 -13.85 3.33
N VAL A 252 -10.20 -12.66 3.92
CA VAL A 252 -9.88 -11.43 3.17
C VAL A 252 -8.53 -11.55 2.46
N LEU A 253 -7.49 -12.04 3.16
CA LEU A 253 -6.16 -12.22 2.59
C LEU A 253 -6.17 -13.26 1.46
N GLN A 254 -6.88 -14.39 1.65
CA GLN A 254 -6.98 -15.43 0.63
C GLN A 254 -7.72 -14.91 -0.62
N ALA A 255 -8.86 -14.24 -0.46
CA ALA A 255 -9.59 -13.63 -1.57
C ALA A 255 -8.72 -12.62 -2.34
N GLY A 256 -7.91 -11.82 -1.62
CA GLY A 256 -6.93 -10.91 -2.23
C GLY A 256 -5.83 -11.66 -2.99
N ALA A 257 -5.32 -12.76 -2.45
CA ALA A 257 -4.31 -13.59 -3.11
C ALA A 257 -4.87 -14.24 -4.39
N ASP A 258 -6.07 -14.76 -4.34
CA ASP A 258 -6.75 -15.37 -5.49
C ASP A 258 -7.01 -14.32 -6.60
N LEU A 259 -7.48 -13.13 -6.21
CA LEU A 259 -7.68 -11.99 -7.12
C LEU A 259 -6.40 -11.62 -7.87
N LEU A 260 -5.27 -11.61 -7.17
CA LEU A 260 -3.96 -11.22 -7.72
C LEU A 260 -3.12 -12.41 -8.21
N LYS A 261 -3.63 -13.64 -8.12
CA LYS A 261 -2.92 -14.89 -8.42
C LYS A 261 -1.56 -14.93 -7.71
N MET A 262 -1.58 -14.59 -6.41
CA MET A 262 -0.40 -14.61 -5.55
C MET A 262 -0.19 -16.02 -5.00
N ASN A 263 1.07 -16.46 -4.98
CA ASN A 263 1.49 -17.68 -4.32
C ASN A 263 2.48 -17.29 -3.22
N GLY A 264 2.44 -17.97 -2.08
CA GLY A 264 3.35 -17.75 -0.97
C GLY A 264 2.64 -17.37 0.34
N GLU A 265 3.41 -16.84 1.27
CA GLU A 265 2.91 -16.43 2.57
C GLU A 265 1.93 -15.27 2.45
N LEU A 266 0.82 -15.37 3.19
CA LEU A 266 -0.23 -14.36 3.23
C LEU A 266 -0.06 -13.43 4.43
N GLY A 267 -0.58 -12.21 4.27
CA GLY A 267 -0.69 -11.24 5.35
C GLY A 267 0.55 -10.39 5.55
N PHE A 268 0.67 -9.88 6.77
CA PHE A 268 1.69 -8.92 7.13
C PHE A 268 2.45 -9.40 8.37
N VAL A 269 3.73 -9.04 8.43
CA VAL A 269 4.60 -9.24 9.59
C VAL A 269 5.05 -7.91 10.16
N ALA A 270 5.36 -7.88 11.45
CA ALA A 270 5.95 -6.70 12.06
C ALA A 270 7.28 -6.37 11.38
N ALA A 271 7.51 -5.09 11.16
CA ALA A 271 8.77 -4.59 10.62
C ALA A 271 9.12 -3.26 11.30
N ASP A 272 10.38 -2.86 11.16
CA ASP A 272 10.85 -1.57 11.62
C ASP A 272 11.83 -0.94 10.60
N ASN A 273 12.31 0.26 10.92
CA ASN A 273 13.20 1.00 10.03
C ASN A 273 14.51 0.28 9.71
N ARG A 274 15.01 -0.59 10.61
CA ARG A 274 16.27 -1.34 10.43
C ARG A 274 16.15 -2.39 9.34
N ASP A 275 14.97 -2.95 9.14
CA ASP A 275 14.71 -3.92 8.06
C ASP A 275 14.95 -3.32 6.66
N TYR A 276 15.04 -1.97 6.56
CA TYR A 276 15.21 -1.22 5.33
C TYR A 276 16.53 -0.43 5.28
N ASP A 277 17.51 -0.75 6.12
CA ASP A 277 18.82 -0.07 6.13
C ASP A 277 19.64 -0.31 4.87
N ASN A 278 19.41 -1.42 4.17
CA ASN A 278 20.04 -1.69 2.88
C ASN A 278 19.54 -0.73 1.78
N TYR A 279 18.26 -0.27 1.81
CA TYR A 279 17.76 0.80 0.94
C TYR A 279 18.53 2.10 1.18
N ARG A 280 18.67 2.52 2.45
CA ARG A 280 19.38 3.73 2.84
C ARG A 280 20.86 3.66 2.43
N ARG A 281 21.49 2.49 2.61
CA ARG A 281 22.87 2.26 2.16
C ARG A 281 22.99 2.39 0.66
N PHE A 282 22.07 1.78 -0.11
CA PHE A 282 22.02 1.88 -1.57
C PHE A 282 21.95 3.34 -2.01
N TYR A 283 20.99 4.11 -1.50
CA TYR A 283 20.80 5.51 -1.92
C TYR A 283 21.99 6.42 -1.58
N ARG A 284 22.80 6.05 -0.60
CA ARG A 284 24.06 6.77 -0.30
C ARG A 284 25.20 6.44 -1.25
N THR A 285 25.17 5.31 -1.93
CA THR A 285 26.31 4.79 -2.72
C THR A 285 25.99 4.61 -4.21
N THR A 286 24.76 4.83 -4.62
CA THR A 286 24.35 4.68 -6.02
C THR A 286 25.00 5.69 -6.94
N GLN A 287 25.25 5.28 -8.19
CA GLN A 287 25.69 6.13 -9.28
C GLN A 287 24.55 6.82 -10.04
N VAL A 288 23.30 6.43 -9.76
CA VAL A 288 22.11 7.08 -10.34
C VAL A 288 21.94 8.45 -9.69
N LYS A 289 21.70 9.48 -10.53
CA LYS A 289 21.53 10.88 -10.13
C LYS A 289 20.15 11.40 -10.51
#